data_516acd96754eeefd7a56b50541eb6a61
#
_entry.id   516acd96754eeefd7a56b50541eb6a61
#
_cell.length_a   1.000
_cell.length_b   1.000
_cell.length_c   1.000
_cell.angle_alpha   90.00
_cell.angle_beta   90.00
_cell.angle_gamma   90.00
#
_symmetry.space_group_name_H-M   'P 1'
#
loop_
_entity.id
_entity.type
_entity.pdbx_description
1 polymer ?
#
loop_
_entity_poly.entity_id
_entity_poly.type
_entity_poly.pdbx_seq_one_letter_code
_entity_poly.pdbx_strand_id
1 'polypeptide(L)'
;VTDTIALTGIVATTPRHLVTSSGLAITSFRLACRQRRYDRVKNAWVDADTNWYTVSSFRQLAHNVERSVHKGEPVLVTGRLRIRDWENEDRTGTSVEVEADAVGHNLAWGTTALMRTTAPSAAEQRDADPAGGATGGATGGTAGGTAGEATA
;
A
#
# COMPACT_ATOMS: atom_id res chain seq x y z
N VAL A 1 13.16 19.95 -3.34
CA VAL A 1 13.75 18.65 -2.98
C VAL A 1 12.97 18.08 -1.82
N THR A 2 12.60 16.80 -1.89
CA THR A 2 11.79 16.13 -0.88
C THR A 2 12.48 14.82 -0.50
N ASP A 3 12.62 14.59 0.79
CA ASP A 3 13.21 13.35 1.29
C ASP A 3 12.15 12.24 1.26
N THR A 4 12.25 11.35 0.30
CA THR A 4 11.41 10.16 0.19
C THR A 4 12.13 8.98 0.82
N ILE A 5 11.44 8.27 1.70
CA ILE A 5 11.97 7.09 2.40
C ILE A 5 11.04 5.89 2.26
N ALA A 6 11.61 4.72 2.43
CA ALA A 6 10.88 3.47 2.56
C ALA A 6 11.24 2.82 3.90
N LEU A 7 10.22 2.41 4.64
CA LEU A 7 10.35 1.83 5.97
C LEU A 7 9.63 0.49 6.04
N THR A 8 10.23 -0.45 6.73
CA THR A 8 9.57 -1.67 7.16
C THR A 8 9.56 -1.73 8.68
N GLY A 9 8.45 -2.08 9.26
CA GLY A 9 8.33 -2.13 10.72
C GLY A 9 7.03 -2.76 11.16
N ILE A 10 6.79 -2.66 12.45
CA ILE A 10 5.57 -3.15 13.10
C ILE A 10 4.71 -1.97 13.52
N VAL A 11 3.43 -2.07 13.27
CA VAL A 11 2.44 -1.09 13.74
C VAL A 11 2.37 -1.17 15.27
N ALA A 12 2.87 -0.14 15.93
CA ALA A 12 3.03 -0.15 17.38
C ALA A 12 1.79 0.34 18.15
N THR A 13 0.95 1.12 17.49
CA THR A 13 -0.30 1.64 18.07
C THR A 13 -1.48 1.35 17.15
N THR A 14 -2.67 1.23 17.73
CA THR A 14 -3.90 1.15 16.93
C THR A 14 -4.03 2.39 16.03
N PRO A 15 -4.21 2.24 14.72
CA PRO A 15 -4.38 3.36 13.82
C PRO A 15 -5.54 4.26 14.26
N ARG A 16 -5.26 5.55 14.31
CA ARG A 16 -6.22 6.57 14.69
C ARG A 16 -6.74 7.27 13.46
N HIS A 17 -8.02 7.12 13.22
CA HIS A 17 -8.71 7.75 12.09
C HIS A 17 -9.53 8.96 12.55
N LEU A 18 -9.43 10.04 11.80
CA LEU A 18 -10.26 11.21 11.99
C LEU A 18 -10.56 11.89 10.65
N VAL A 19 -11.65 12.64 10.63
CA VAL A 19 -12.00 13.49 9.49
C VAL A 19 -12.04 14.92 10.00
N THR A 20 -11.29 15.81 9.34
CA THR A 20 -11.26 17.23 9.71
C THR A 20 -12.55 17.94 9.35
N SER A 21 -12.77 19.15 9.88
CA SER A 21 -13.93 19.98 9.56
C SER A 21 -14.03 20.32 8.06
N SER A 22 -12.91 20.30 7.34
CA SER A 22 -12.87 20.47 5.87
C SER A 22 -13.14 19.19 5.08
N GLY A 23 -13.40 18.06 5.75
CA GLY A 23 -13.67 16.77 5.12
C GLY A 23 -12.42 15.95 4.76
N LEU A 24 -11.25 16.35 5.23
CA LEU A 24 -10.00 15.60 5.01
C LEU A 24 -9.89 14.41 5.97
N ALA A 25 -9.86 13.20 5.42
CA ALA A 25 -9.61 12.00 6.19
C ALA A 25 -8.10 11.85 6.48
N ILE A 26 -7.78 11.54 7.73
CA ILE A 26 -6.41 11.32 8.21
C ILE A 26 -6.41 10.06 9.06
N THR A 27 -5.47 9.15 8.77
CA THR A 27 -5.20 8.00 9.63
C THR A 27 -3.73 7.99 9.99
N SER A 28 -3.44 7.91 11.28
CA SER A 28 -2.07 7.91 11.79
C SER A 28 -1.83 6.78 12.78
N PHE A 29 -0.60 6.29 12.78
CA PHE A 29 -0.12 5.28 13.70
C PHE A 29 1.38 5.43 13.96
N ARG A 30 1.84 4.81 15.04
CA ARG A 30 3.28 4.71 15.33
C ARG A 30 3.85 3.46 14.70
N LEU A 31 4.98 3.62 14.01
CA LEU A 31 5.72 2.54 13.40
C LEU A 31 7.01 2.30 14.18
N ALA A 32 7.22 1.07 14.61
CA ALA A 32 8.44 0.63 15.28
C ALA A 32 9.33 -0.13 14.28
N CYS A 33 10.47 0.46 13.95
CA CYS A 33 11.46 -0.15 13.08
C CYS A 33 12.63 -0.66 13.94
N ARG A 34 12.63 -1.95 14.22
CA ARG A 34 13.70 -2.59 14.98
C ARG A 34 14.97 -2.65 14.17
N GLN A 35 16.05 -2.16 14.75
CA GLN A 35 17.38 -2.31 14.20
C GLN A 35 18.03 -3.58 14.77
N ARG A 36 18.67 -4.35 13.93
CA ARG A 36 19.48 -5.50 14.36
C ARG A 36 20.92 -5.26 13.96
N ARG A 37 21.83 -5.55 14.86
CA ARG A 37 23.25 -5.51 14.57
C ARG A 37 23.91 -6.84 14.95
N TYR A 38 24.96 -7.18 14.25
CA TYR A 38 25.76 -8.34 14.58
C TYR A 38 26.73 -8.00 15.71
N ASP A 39 26.62 -8.68 16.83
CA ASP A 39 27.56 -8.57 17.93
C ASP A 39 28.68 -9.59 17.77
N ARG A 40 29.89 -9.11 17.50
CA ARG A 40 31.06 -9.96 17.27
C ARG A 40 31.52 -10.66 18.55
N VAL A 41 31.25 -10.10 19.72
CA VAL A 41 31.63 -10.67 21.02
C VAL A 41 30.73 -11.87 21.33
N LYS A 42 29.43 -11.72 21.11
CA LYS A 42 28.43 -12.78 21.32
C LYS A 42 28.30 -13.70 20.13
N ASN A 43 28.92 -13.35 18.98
CA ASN A 43 28.83 -14.06 17.72
C ASN A 43 27.38 -14.34 17.30
N ALA A 44 26.50 -13.36 17.51
CA ALA A 44 25.07 -13.44 17.27
C ALA A 44 24.48 -12.11 16.84
N TRP A 45 23.33 -12.15 16.18
CA TRP A 45 22.51 -10.99 15.91
C TRP A 45 21.77 -10.57 17.19
N VAL A 46 21.97 -9.34 17.60
CA VAL A 46 21.29 -8.75 18.76
C VAL A 46 20.37 -7.63 18.33
N ASP A 47 19.29 -7.43 19.08
CA ASP A 47 18.42 -6.29 18.87
C ASP A 47 19.16 -5.03 19.31
N ALA A 48 19.17 -4.05 18.44
CA ALA A 48 19.65 -2.71 18.71
C ALA A 48 18.46 -1.79 18.97
N ASP A 49 18.72 -0.48 19.03
CA ASP A 49 17.69 0.51 19.27
C ASP A 49 16.56 0.44 18.24
N THR A 50 15.36 0.75 18.67
CA THR A 50 14.18 0.83 17.82
C THR A 50 13.98 2.27 17.37
N ASN A 51 13.90 2.48 16.07
CA ASN A 51 13.52 3.77 15.52
C ASN A 51 11.99 3.88 15.49
N TRP A 52 11.50 5.03 15.95
CA TRP A 52 10.08 5.31 16.05
C TRP A 52 9.68 6.39 15.05
N TYR A 53 8.66 6.09 14.28
CA TYR A 53 8.10 7.02 13.30
C TYR A 53 6.61 7.21 13.55
N THR A 54 6.12 8.42 13.33
CA THR A 54 4.69 8.67 13.22
C THR A 54 4.33 8.66 11.74
N VAL A 55 3.51 7.71 11.32
CA VAL A 55 3.05 7.60 9.94
C VAL A 55 1.66 8.20 9.83
N SER A 56 1.50 9.13 8.91
CA SER A 56 0.21 9.77 8.61
C SER A 56 -0.17 9.52 7.16
N SER A 57 -1.39 9.13 6.94
CA SER A 57 -1.98 8.93 5.61
C SER A 57 -3.22 9.81 5.44
N PHE A 58 -3.50 10.20 4.21
CA PHE A 58 -4.56 11.17 3.89
C PHE A 58 -5.49 10.65 2.82
N ARG A 59 -6.70 11.18 2.79
CA ARG A 59 -7.71 10.93 1.77
C ARG A 59 -8.08 9.45 1.66
N GLN A 60 -8.09 8.90 0.45
CA GLN A 60 -8.46 7.51 0.22
C GLN A 60 -7.50 6.53 0.89
N LEU A 61 -6.21 6.83 0.91
CA LEU A 61 -5.22 6.02 1.62
C LEU A 61 -5.55 5.93 3.11
N ALA A 62 -5.98 7.03 3.73
CA ALA A 62 -6.38 7.04 5.15
C ALA A 62 -7.54 6.10 5.44
N HIS A 63 -8.56 6.08 4.59
CA HIS A 63 -9.69 5.16 4.72
C HIS A 63 -9.28 3.69 4.58
N ASN A 64 -8.41 3.42 3.61
CA ASN A 64 -7.94 2.06 3.35
C ASN A 64 -7.01 1.56 4.48
N VAL A 65 -6.14 2.41 4.99
CA VAL A 65 -5.26 2.09 6.12
C VAL A 65 -6.08 1.78 7.37
N GLU A 66 -7.09 2.57 7.68
CA GLU A 66 -7.98 2.32 8.83
C GLU A 66 -8.61 0.93 8.77
N ARG A 67 -9.05 0.49 7.58
CA ARG A 67 -9.71 -0.79 7.39
C ARG A 67 -8.77 -1.98 7.34
N SER A 68 -7.53 -1.77 6.92
CA SER A 68 -6.62 -2.84 6.54
C SER A 68 -5.46 -3.06 7.52
N VAL A 69 -5.04 -2.01 8.21
CA VAL A 69 -3.85 -2.03 9.07
C VAL A 69 -4.24 -2.02 10.53
N HIS A 70 -3.71 -2.99 11.29
CA HIS A 70 -3.98 -3.16 12.70
C HIS A 70 -2.69 -3.18 13.52
N LYS A 71 -2.82 -2.86 14.80
CA LYS A 71 -1.71 -2.93 15.75
C LYS A 71 -1.06 -4.32 15.76
N GLY A 72 0.26 -4.35 15.70
CA GLY A 72 1.06 -5.56 15.71
C GLY A 72 1.37 -6.13 14.33
N GLU A 73 0.79 -5.61 13.28
CA GLU A 73 1.02 -6.09 11.93
C GLU A 73 2.33 -5.55 11.33
N PRO A 74 3.08 -6.39 10.59
CA PRO A 74 4.25 -5.96 9.84
C PRO A 74 3.82 -5.23 8.56
N VAL A 75 4.31 -4.02 8.38
CA VAL A 75 3.96 -3.16 7.24
C VAL A 75 5.18 -2.58 6.55
N LEU A 76 4.97 -2.21 5.30
CA LEU A 76 5.87 -1.42 4.47
C LEU A 76 5.23 -0.07 4.23
N VAL A 77 5.97 1.00 4.47
CA VAL A 77 5.53 2.37 4.27
C VAL A 77 6.53 3.10 3.39
N THR A 78 6.04 3.78 2.38
CA THR A 78 6.82 4.76 1.61
C THR A 78 6.19 6.12 1.72
N GLY A 79 7.00 7.16 1.77
CA GLY A 79 6.49 8.50 1.86
C GLY A 79 7.57 9.55 2.08
N ARG A 80 7.11 10.73 2.42
CA ARG A 80 7.98 11.89 2.66
C ARG A 80 8.32 12.00 4.13
N LEU A 81 9.62 12.11 4.41
CA LEU A 81 10.13 12.32 5.76
C LEU A 81 9.94 13.78 6.17
N ARG A 82 9.44 13.98 7.37
CA ARG A 82 9.38 15.27 8.05
C ARG A 82 9.94 15.14 9.45
N ILE A 83 10.93 15.96 9.75
CA ILE A 83 11.50 16.06 11.09
C ILE A 83 11.00 17.38 11.67
N ARG A 84 10.34 17.30 12.83
CA ARG A 84 9.83 18.46 13.55
C ARG A 84 10.42 18.50 14.95
N ASP A 85 10.99 19.62 15.28
CA ASP A 85 11.37 19.92 16.66
C ASP A 85 10.17 20.47 17.41
N TRP A 86 9.97 20.01 18.61
CA TRP A 86 8.93 20.50 19.50
C TRP A 86 9.52 20.87 20.85
N GLU A 87 8.97 21.91 21.41
CA GLU A 87 9.34 22.42 22.73
C GLU A 87 8.08 22.58 23.57
N ASN A 88 8.13 22.04 24.76
CA ASN A 88 7.11 22.23 25.77
C ASN A 88 7.78 22.87 27.00
N GLU A 89 7.01 23.40 27.96
CA GLU A 89 7.52 24.15 29.12
C GLU A 89 8.63 23.42 29.89
N ASP A 90 8.64 22.08 29.86
CA ASP A 90 9.60 21.27 30.61
C ASP A 90 10.47 20.35 29.73
N ARG A 91 10.19 20.23 28.41
CA ARG A 91 10.87 19.27 27.55
C ARG A 91 10.98 19.77 26.11
N THR A 92 12.12 19.47 25.52
CA THR A 92 12.33 19.60 24.07
C THR A 92 12.49 18.22 23.46
N GLY A 93 12.06 18.02 22.21
CA GLY A 93 12.24 16.78 21.53
C GLY A 93 12.08 16.93 20.02
N THR A 94 12.42 15.87 19.32
CA THR A 94 12.29 15.79 17.86
C THR A 94 11.29 14.69 17.52
N SER A 95 10.28 15.02 16.74
CA SER A 95 9.36 14.03 16.16
C SER A 95 9.80 13.72 14.74
N VAL A 96 9.87 12.44 14.43
CA VAL A 96 10.10 11.95 13.07
C VAL A 96 8.78 11.48 12.51
N GLU A 97 8.29 12.19 11.50
CA GLU A 97 7.01 11.94 10.87
C GLU A 97 7.20 11.51 9.42
N VAL A 98 6.35 10.63 8.96
CA VAL A 98 6.31 10.19 7.56
C VAL A 98 4.90 10.45 7.02
N GLU A 99 4.81 11.30 6.03
CA GLU A 99 3.60 11.48 5.25
C GLU A 99 3.55 10.40 4.18
N ALA A 100 2.73 9.37 4.40
CA ALA A 100 2.72 8.18 3.58
C ALA A 100 2.14 8.45 2.18
N ASP A 101 2.84 7.97 1.16
CA ASP A 101 2.35 7.87 -0.21
C ASP A 101 1.75 6.48 -0.48
N ALA A 102 2.32 5.44 0.15
CA ALA A 102 1.82 4.07 0.07
C ALA A 102 2.06 3.32 1.38
N VAL A 103 1.13 2.47 1.72
CA VAL A 103 1.20 1.57 2.88
C VAL A 103 0.72 0.19 2.45
N GLY A 104 1.40 -0.84 2.87
CA GLY A 104 1.00 -2.22 2.60
C GLY A 104 1.48 -3.16 3.68
N HIS A 105 0.92 -4.37 3.71
CA HIS A 105 1.43 -5.43 4.54
C HIS A 105 2.75 -5.97 4.01
N ASN A 106 3.66 -6.34 4.91
CA ASN A 106 4.90 -6.99 4.53
C ASN A 106 4.64 -8.49 4.30
N LEU A 107 4.56 -8.91 3.05
CA LEU A 107 4.24 -10.29 2.66
C LEU A 107 5.35 -11.30 2.97
N ALA A 108 6.50 -10.86 3.47
CA ALA A 108 7.49 -11.79 4.03
C ALA A 108 6.95 -12.49 5.30
N TRP A 109 5.93 -11.94 5.95
CA TRP A 109 5.37 -12.43 7.22
C TRP A 109 3.99 -13.07 7.09
N GLY A 110 3.35 -12.95 5.94
CA GLY A 110 2.01 -13.48 5.76
C GLY A 110 1.43 -13.19 4.39
N THR A 111 0.17 -13.53 4.23
CA THR A 111 -0.59 -13.33 2.99
C THR A 111 -1.72 -12.33 3.19
N THR A 112 -2.08 -11.63 2.15
CA THR A 112 -3.23 -10.72 2.13
C THR A 112 -4.06 -10.91 0.87
N ALA A 113 -5.32 -10.49 0.92
CA ALA A 113 -6.19 -10.43 -0.24
C ALA A 113 -6.53 -8.96 -0.54
N LEU A 114 -6.37 -8.56 -1.79
CA LEU A 114 -6.68 -7.21 -2.22
C LEU A 114 -8.15 -7.07 -2.61
N MET A 115 -8.81 -6.10 -2.00
CA MET A 115 -10.12 -5.63 -2.43
C MET A 115 -9.99 -4.17 -2.91
N ARG A 116 -10.29 -3.92 -4.18
CA ARG A 116 -10.23 -2.57 -4.75
C ARG A 116 -11.38 -1.72 -4.24
N THR A 117 -11.07 -0.52 -3.77
CA THR A 117 -12.06 0.44 -3.28
C THR A 117 -12.46 1.50 -4.30
N THR A 118 -11.65 1.68 -5.35
CA THR A 118 -11.92 2.58 -6.47
C THR A 118 -11.77 1.83 -7.79
N ALA A 119 -12.60 2.17 -8.78
CA ALA A 119 -12.36 1.68 -10.13
C ALA A 119 -11.04 2.29 -10.64
N PRO A 120 -10.18 1.51 -11.32
CA PRO A 120 -8.98 2.05 -11.93
C PRO A 120 -9.35 3.13 -12.93
N SER A 121 -8.58 4.21 -12.99
CA SER A 121 -8.76 5.24 -13.99
C SER A 121 -8.54 4.65 -15.39
N ALA A 122 -9.12 5.29 -16.42
CA ALA A 122 -8.95 4.84 -17.80
C ALA A 122 -7.48 4.77 -18.25
N ALA A 123 -6.59 5.49 -17.59
CA ALA A 123 -5.15 5.43 -17.81
C ALA A 123 -4.53 4.14 -17.22
N GLU A 124 -4.93 3.75 -16.03
CA GLU A 124 -4.46 2.54 -15.37
C GLU A 124 -4.99 1.27 -16.05
N GLN A 125 -6.16 1.35 -16.69
CA GLN A 125 -6.72 0.24 -17.47
C GLN A 125 -5.93 -0.04 -18.76
N ARG A 126 -5.26 0.95 -19.33
CA ARG A 126 -4.45 0.76 -20.53
C ARG A 126 -3.15 0.01 -20.28
N ASP A 127 -2.59 0.17 -19.08
CA ASP A 127 -1.36 -0.51 -18.68
C ASP A 127 -1.61 -1.94 -18.17
N ALA A 128 -2.87 -2.26 -17.86
CA ALA A 128 -3.28 -3.57 -17.34
C ALA A 128 -3.81 -4.54 -18.43
N ASP A 129 -3.93 -4.07 -19.67
CA ASP A 129 -4.38 -4.91 -20.77
C ASP A 129 -3.14 -5.52 -21.46
N PRO A 130 -2.82 -6.80 -21.22
CA PRO A 130 -1.80 -7.46 -22.00
C PRO A 130 -2.35 -7.56 -23.43
N ALA A 131 -1.67 -7.00 -24.39
CA ALA A 131 -1.97 -7.11 -25.80
C ALA A 131 -2.32 -8.56 -26.15
N GLY A 132 -3.60 -8.85 -26.09
CA GLY A 132 -4.18 -10.13 -26.50
C GLY A 132 -4.17 -10.16 -27.99
N GLY A 133 -3.40 -11.07 -28.52
CA GLY A 133 -3.26 -11.32 -29.91
C GLY A 133 -4.60 -11.46 -30.63
N ALA A 134 -4.83 -10.56 -31.50
CA ALA A 134 -5.76 -10.73 -32.57
C ALA A 134 -5.26 -11.85 -33.47
N THR A 135 -5.95 -12.94 -33.51
CA THR A 135 -5.91 -13.84 -34.67
C THR A 135 -7.25 -13.79 -35.33
N GLY A 136 -7.31 -13.00 -36.39
CA GLY A 136 -8.34 -13.06 -37.39
C GLY A 136 -8.24 -14.37 -38.11
N GLY A 137 -9.35 -15.02 -38.27
CA GLY A 137 -9.56 -16.12 -39.15
C GLY A 137 -10.85 -15.87 -39.90
N ALA A 138 -10.76 -15.05 -40.92
CA ALA A 138 -11.79 -14.96 -41.94
C ALA A 138 -11.51 -16.04 -42.96
N THR A 139 -12.48 -16.82 -43.26
CA THR A 139 -12.74 -17.50 -44.56
C THR A 139 -14.16 -18.02 -44.42
N GLY A 140 -15.13 -17.63 -45.19
CA GLY A 140 -15.22 -17.53 -46.61
C GLY A 140 -15.67 -18.87 -47.17
N GLY A 141 -16.91 -18.97 -47.62
CA GLY A 141 -17.38 -20.13 -48.34
C GLY A 141 -18.90 -20.22 -48.27
N THR A 142 -19.49 -19.45 -49.07
CA THR A 142 -20.20 -19.67 -50.33
C THR A 142 -21.09 -20.92 -50.37
N ALA A 143 -22.38 -20.62 -50.50
CA ALA A 143 -23.33 -20.98 -51.51
C ALA A 143 -23.73 -22.44 -51.76
N GLY A 144 -24.98 -22.54 -51.95
CA GLY A 144 -25.62 -23.53 -52.79
C GLY A 144 -26.43 -24.53 -51.98
N GLY A 145 -27.69 -24.55 -52.03
CA GLY A 145 -28.57 -24.53 -53.14
C GLY A 145 -29.43 -25.78 -53.14
N THR A 146 -30.71 -25.55 -53.32
CA THR A 146 -31.72 -26.47 -53.89
C THR A 146 -32.25 -27.60 -53.06
N ALA A 147 -33.47 -27.49 -52.60
CA ALA A 147 -34.73 -27.90 -53.24
C ALA A 147 -34.90 -29.41 -53.39
N GLY A 148 -36.07 -29.86 -53.01
CA GLY A 148 -36.67 -31.14 -53.36
C GLY A 148 -37.38 -31.75 -52.16
N GLU A 149 -38.61 -31.47 -51.92
CA GLU A 149 -39.84 -32.05 -52.54
C GLU A 149 -39.94 -33.55 -52.31
N ALA A 150 -40.92 -33.88 -51.61
CA ALA A 150 -42.12 -34.66 -51.90
C ALA A 150 -42.27 -35.97 -51.11
N THR A 151 -43.42 -36.00 -50.47
CA THR A 151 -44.47 -36.98 -50.52
C THR A 151 -44.23 -38.37 -49.92
N ALA A 152 -44.96 -38.65 -48.93
CA ALA A 152 -46.08 -39.60 -48.84
C ALA A 152 -46.50 -39.72 -47.36
#